data_7c000188ef99c51801b4f6dbcce19638
#
_entry.id   7c000188ef99c51801b4f6dbcce19638
#
_cell.length_a   1.000
_cell.length_b   1.000
_cell.length_c   1.000
_cell.angle_alpha   90.00
_cell.angle_beta   90.00
_cell.angle_gamma   90.00
#
_symmetry.space_group_name_H-M   'P 1'
#
loop_
_entity.id
_entity.type
_entity.pdbx_description
1 polymer ?
#
loop_
_entity_poly.entity_id
_entity_poly.type
_entity_poly.pdbx_seq_one_letter_code
_entity_poly.pdbx_strand_id
1 'polypeptide(L)'
;MSLYRAAWICPIAQPPIGDGWFAVANQRISRVGAPGEPAPGPATDLGRVAVLPGLVNAHTHLELSWLRGQVAPAASFTDWIKQLFVTRGGRRERADDPTVTNAARVAAREARDFGTAGIGDISNSLATVECIRAAGLRGIVFHELLGFNLSNGQSVEDTRPYRATAAALGGDAVRVSVAPHAPYSVSPEMFRAIRDEINASAVRITSVHVGESDGEVEFLHDGSGPWPALLQWVGAAREGWTPPGLGPVEYLDSLGMLDERTLVVHGVQLADASLRRLASIGATLVTCPRSNQWVGVGAPPVERFYAAGVKVAVGTDSLTSVEDLNLFAELKAMRALAPSVPARRLLESATRVGAEALGVGGDLGTIEAGKRAELIAVGLPDDVVDVEEHLVSRVRTQDVQWVTV
;
A
#
# COMPACT_ATOMS: atom_id res chain seq x y z
N MET A 1 -6.75 27.08 -19.33
CA MET A 1 -7.64 26.56 -18.27
C MET A 1 -8.76 25.80 -18.99
N SER A 2 -8.92 24.52 -18.66
CA SER A 2 -9.95 23.66 -19.22
C SER A 2 -11.00 23.38 -18.15
N LEU A 3 -12.28 23.37 -18.54
CA LEU A 3 -13.40 23.04 -17.68
C LEU A 3 -13.96 21.66 -18.06
N TYR A 4 -14.32 20.89 -17.06
CA TYR A 4 -14.90 19.55 -17.19
C TYR A 4 -16.15 19.43 -16.32
N ARG A 5 -17.16 18.72 -16.81
CA ARG A 5 -18.34 18.35 -16.01
C ARG A 5 -18.62 16.86 -16.12
N ALA A 6 -19.25 16.30 -15.08
CA ALA A 6 -19.63 14.91 -15.04
C ALA A 6 -20.91 14.73 -14.21
N ALA A 7 -21.56 13.57 -14.35
CA ALA A 7 -22.72 13.24 -13.53
C ALA A 7 -22.39 13.29 -12.02
N TRP A 8 -21.17 12.89 -11.65
CA TRP A 8 -20.69 12.99 -10.28
C TRP A 8 -19.21 13.41 -10.22
N ILE A 9 -18.91 14.36 -9.34
CA ILE A 9 -17.53 14.62 -8.87
C ILE A 9 -17.45 14.11 -7.44
N CYS A 10 -16.49 13.20 -7.17
CA CYS A 10 -16.24 12.62 -5.85
C CYS A 10 -14.92 13.16 -5.31
N PRO A 11 -14.91 14.32 -4.63
CA PRO A 11 -13.68 14.99 -4.20
C PRO A 11 -12.93 14.26 -3.08
N ILE A 12 -13.57 13.34 -2.39
CA ILE A 12 -13.10 12.63 -1.20
C ILE A 12 -13.01 13.55 0.05
N ALA A 13 -12.43 14.74 -0.08
CA ALA A 13 -12.36 15.72 1.02
C ALA A 13 -13.74 16.24 1.47
N GLN A 14 -14.74 16.15 0.59
CA GLN A 14 -16.13 16.56 0.84
C GLN A 14 -17.10 15.56 0.17
N PRO A 15 -18.41 15.62 0.46
CA PRO A 15 -19.39 14.74 -0.17
C PRO A 15 -19.39 14.82 -1.70
N PRO A 16 -19.82 13.75 -2.39
CA PRO A 16 -20.00 13.76 -3.86
C PRO A 16 -20.90 14.92 -4.33
N ILE A 17 -20.54 15.51 -5.47
CA ILE A 17 -21.23 16.62 -6.08
C ILE A 17 -21.94 16.10 -7.36
N GLY A 18 -23.27 16.05 -7.35
CA GLY A 18 -24.06 15.70 -8.51
C GLY A 18 -24.04 16.82 -9.56
N ASP A 19 -24.02 16.47 -10.84
CA ASP A 19 -23.88 17.39 -11.98
C ASP A 19 -22.75 18.41 -11.78
N GLY A 20 -21.64 17.91 -11.20
CA GLY A 20 -20.53 18.74 -10.76
C GLY A 20 -19.57 19.11 -11.90
N TRP A 21 -18.73 20.10 -11.63
CA TRP A 21 -17.68 20.52 -12.54
C TRP A 21 -16.36 20.81 -11.81
N PHE A 22 -15.26 20.76 -12.55
CA PHE A 22 -13.94 21.18 -12.08
C PHE A 22 -13.15 21.85 -13.20
N ALA A 23 -12.16 22.65 -12.82
CA ALA A 23 -11.26 23.35 -13.73
C ALA A 23 -9.82 22.88 -13.55
N VAL A 24 -9.10 22.76 -14.67
CA VAL A 24 -7.68 22.37 -14.68
C VAL A 24 -6.85 23.45 -15.38
N ALA A 25 -5.71 23.80 -14.78
CA ALA A 25 -4.69 24.66 -15.37
C ALA A 25 -3.31 24.10 -15.03
N ASN A 26 -2.42 24.04 -16.03
CA ASN A 26 -1.05 23.54 -15.83
C ASN A 26 -0.98 22.15 -15.15
N GLN A 27 -1.83 21.23 -15.57
CA GLN A 27 -1.98 19.87 -15.02
C GLN A 27 -2.34 19.83 -13.52
N ARG A 28 -2.85 20.94 -12.97
CA ARG A 28 -3.36 21.01 -11.60
C ARG A 28 -4.82 21.45 -11.58
N ILE A 29 -5.53 20.96 -10.60
CA ILE A 29 -6.89 21.38 -10.30
C ILE A 29 -6.82 22.84 -9.86
N SER A 30 -7.50 23.73 -10.58
CA SER A 30 -7.56 25.15 -10.22
C SER A 30 -8.80 25.51 -9.40
N ARG A 31 -9.91 24.78 -9.63
CA ARG A 31 -11.16 24.95 -8.89
C ARG A 31 -12.04 23.72 -9.01
N VAL A 32 -12.87 23.49 -7.99
CA VAL A 32 -14.00 22.55 -8.01
C VAL A 32 -15.24 23.38 -7.75
N GLY A 33 -16.32 23.18 -8.53
CA GLY A 33 -17.60 23.86 -8.32
C GLY A 33 -18.27 23.43 -7.03
N ALA A 34 -18.96 24.36 -6.38
CA ALA A 34 -19.80 24.04 -5.23
C ALA A 34 -21.05 23.24 -5.68
N PRO A 35 -21.71 22.49 -4.78
CA PRO A 35 -22.96 21.79 -5.11
C PRO A 35 -23.99 22.78 -5.68
N GLY A 36 -24.54 22.45 -6.87
CA GLY A 36 -25.52 23.27 -7.58
C GLY A 36 -24.96 24.52 -8.27
N GLU A 37 -23.65 24.76 -8.20
CA GLU A 37 -23.00 25.88 -8.89
C GLU A 37 -22.86 25.54 -10.40
N PRO A 38 -23.38 26.40 -11.31
CA PRO A 38 -23.19 26.18 -12.74
C PRO A 38 -21.74 26.40 -13.16
N ALA A 39 -21.27 25.68 -14.16
CA ALA A 39 -19.95 25.89 -14.72
C ALA A 39 -19.84 27.32 -15.28
N PRO A 40 -18.71 28.03 -15.06
CA PRO A 40 -18.55 29.46 -15.43
C PRO A 40 -18.37 29.68 -16.94
N GLY A 41 -18.42 28.63 -17.75
CA GLY A 41 -18.25 28.68 -19.20
C GLY A 41 -18.41 27.30 -19.86
N PRO A 42 -18.08 27.18 -21.14
CA PRO A 42 -18.13 25.90 -21.87
C PRO A 42 -17.23 24.86 -21.17
N ALA A 43 -17.79 23.70 -20.87
CA ALA A 43 -17.09 22.60 -20.23
C ALA A 43 -17.13 21.35 -21.12
N THR A 44 -16.04 20.59 -21.12
CA THR A 44 -16.02 19.24 -21.70
C THR A 44 -16.89 18.34 -20.85
N ASP A 45 -17.91 17.75 -21.47
CA ASP A 45 -18.82 16.82 -20.82
C ASP A 45 -18.20 15.42 -20.82
N LEU A 46 -17.90 14.89 -19.63
CA LEU A 46 -17.39 13.55 -19.43
C LEU A 46 -18.51 12.49 -19.42
N GLY A 47 -19.77 12.95 -19.44
CA GLY A 47 -20.94 12.09 -19.49
C GLY A 47 -21.31 11.49 -18.13
N ARG A 48 -21.89 10.29 -18.20
CA ARG A 48 -22.41 9.59 -17.02
C ARG A 48 -21.32 8.82 -16.29
N VAL A 49 -20.44 9.55 -15.66
CA VAL A 49 -19.29 9.01 -14.89
C VAL A 49 -19.24 9.61 -13.50
N ALA A 50 -18.57 8.91 -12.59
CA ALA A 50 -18.04 9.47 -11.35
C ALA A 50 -16.55 9.80 -11.55
N VAL A 51 -16.17 11.05 -11.33
CA VAL A 51 -14.77 11.48 -11.35
C VAL A 51 -14.19 11.42 -9.94
N LEU A 52 -13.09 10.68 -9.77
CA LEU A 52 -12.35 10.52 -8.51
C LEU A 52 -10.90 10.97 -8.70
N PRO A 53 -10.17 11.27 -7.61
CA PRO A 53 -8.71 11.28 -7.68
C PRO A 53 -8.22 9.88 -8.02
N GLY A 54 -7.12 9.77 -8.74
CA GLY A 54 -6.46 8.50 -8.96
C GLY A 54 -6.17 7.80 -7.63
N LEU A 55 -6.34 6.49 -7.62
CA LEU A 55 -6.23 5.65 -6.42
C LEU A 55 -4.79 5.57 -5.92
N VAL A 56 -4.62 5.22 -4.65
CA VAL A 56 -3.31 5.04 -4.01
C VAL A 56 -3.20 3.65 -3.44
N ASN A 57 -2.30 2.86 -4.00
CA ASN A 57 -1.94 1.52 -3.54
C ASN A 57 -0.81 1.65 -2.52
N ALA A 58 -1.14 1.52 -1.24
CA ALA A 58 -0.20 1.82 -0.18
C ALA A 58 0.83 0.70 0.10
N HIS A 59 0.67 -0.47 -0.52
CA HIS A 59 1.56 -1.61 -0.34
C HIS A 59 1.53 -2.58 -1.52
N THR A 60 2.69 -2.76 -2.16
CA THR A 60 2.93 -3.71 -3.25
C THR A 60 4.33 -4.31 -3.15
N HIS A 61 4.60 -5.39 -3.92
CA HIS A 61 5.92 -5.98 -4.17
C HIS A 61 6.09 -6.21 -5.68
N LEU A 62 6.26 -5.12 -6.44
CA LEU A 62 6.33 -5.20 -7.91
C LEU A 62 7.51 -6.03 -8.40
N GLU A 63 8.60 -6.09 -7.64
CA GLU A 63 9.77 -6.90 -8.04
C GLU A 63 9.49 -8.41 -8.07
N LEU A 64 8.45 -8.89 -7.36
CA LEU A 64 8.04 -10.29 -7.36
C LEU A 64 7.08 -10.64 -8.51
N SER A 65 6.71 -9.68 -9.35
CA SER A 65 5.71 -9.87 -10.43
C SER A 65 6.10 -10.93 -11.45
N TRP A 66 7.38 -11.28 -11.57
CA TRP A 66 7.84 -12.35 -12.44
C TRP A 66 7.39 -13.76 -12.00
N LEU A 67 6.92 -13.87 -10.75
CA LEU A 67 6.35 -15.10 -10.18
C LEU A 67 4.82 -15.15 -10.26
N ARG A 68 4.18 -14.17 -10.91
CA ARG A 68 2.72 -14.12 -11.02
C ARG A 68 2.13 -15.44 -11.47
N GLY A 69 1.14 -15.95 -10.73
CA GLY A 69 0.42 -17.19 -11.00
C GLY A 69 1.24 -18.48 -10.80
N GLN A 70 2.45 -18.38 -10.25
CA GLN A 70 3.31 -19.54 -10.02
C GLN A 70 3.28 -20.04 -8.57
N VAL A 71 2.76 -19.22 -7.63
CA VAL A 71 2.59 -19.59 -6.23
C VAL A 71 1.09 -19.75 -5.95
N ALA A 72 0.69 -20.97 -5.62
CA ALA A 72 -0.72 -21.28 -5.37
C ALA A 72 -1.20 -20.75 -4.02
N PRO A 73 -2.53 -20.53 -3.83
CA PRO A 73 -3.09 -20.32 -2.52
C PRO A 73 -2.70 -21.43 -1.54
N ALA A 74 -2.45 -21.07 -0.29
CA ALA A 74 -2.03 -22.03 0.73
C ALA A 74 -2.98 -22.05 1.93
N ALA A 75 -2.96 -23.15 2.68
CA ALA A 75 -3.74 -23.30 3.90
C ALA A 75 -3.07 -22.63 5.11
N SER A 76 -1.76 -22.35 5.04
CA SER A 76 -1.00 -21.64 6.07
C SER A 76 0.05 -20.72 5.45
N PHE A 77 0.37 -19.65 6.16
CA PHE A 77 1.36 -18.66 5.73
C PHE A 77 2.75 -19.29 5.52
N THR A 78 3.19 -20.14 6.42
CA THR A 78 4.50 -20.78 6.30
C THR A 78 4.60 -21.76 5.15
N ASP A 79 3.50 -22.41 4.76
CA ASP A 79 3.48 -23.25 3.57
C ASP A 79 3.52 -22.41 2.31
N TRP A 80 2.84 -21.26 2.27
CA TRP A 80 2.93 -20.32 1.18
C TRP A 80 4.36 -19.79 1.01
N ILE A 81 5.03 -19.41 2.13
CA ILE A 81 6.43 -18.97 2.11
C ILE A 81 7.35 -20.05 1.54
N LYS A 82 7.19 -21.32 1.97
CA LYS A 82 7.98 -22.44 1.43
C LYS A 82 7.77 -22.60 -0.08
N GLN A 83 6.51 -22.52 -0.56
CA GLN A 83 6.22 -22.57 -1.99
C GLN A 83 6.89 -21.40 -2.72
N LEU A 84 6.83 -20.18 -2.20
CA LEU A 84 7.50 -19.01 -2.76
C LEU A 84 9.01 -19.24 -2.89
N PHE A 85 9.68 -19.70 -1.82
CA PHE A 85 11.12 -19.97 -1.84
C PHE A 85 11.50 -21.08 -2.84
N VAL A 86 10.73 -22.17 -2.90
CA VAL A 86 10.94 -23.25 -3.86
C VAL A 86 10.75 -22.77 -5.29
N THR A 87 9.70 -21.98 -5.56
CA THR A 87 9.39 -21.42 -6.88
C THR A 87 10.47 -20.43 -7.34
N ARG A 88 11.01 -19.61 -6.43
CA ARG A 88 12.18 -18.74 -6.70
C ARG A 88 13.45 -19.53 -7.06
N GLY A 89 13.56 -20.80 -6.63
CA GLY A 89 14.68 -21.67 -7.01
C GLY A 89 16.05 -21.13 -6.58
N GLY A 90 16.14 -20.43 -5.44
CA GLY A 90 17.36 -19.77 -4.97
C GLY A 90 17.73 -18.47 -5.71
N ARG A 91 16.93 -18.04 -6.69
CA ARG A 91 17.12 -16.76 -7.37
C ARG A 91 16.83 -15.60 -6.42
N ARG A 92 17.62 -14.56 -6.54
CA ARG A 92 17.37 -13.27 -5.85
C ARG A 92 17.07 -12.22 -6.90
N GLU A 93 16.11 -11.37 -6.61
CA GLU A 93 15.79 -10.22 -7.46
C GLU A 93 16.99 -9.28 -7.54
N ARG A 94 17.27 -8.78 -8.75
CA ARG A 94 18.36 -7.86 -9.03
C ARG A 94 17.89 -6.77 -9.97
N ALA A 95 18.37 -5.56 -9.77
CA ALA A 95 18.00 -4.41 -10.59
C ALA A 95 18.46 -4.53 -12.05
N ASP A 96 19.48 -5.32 -12.32
CA ASP A 96 20.02 -5.61 -13.66
C ASP A 96 19.41 -6.87 -14.31
N ASP A 97 18.47 -7.57 -13.66
CA ASP A 97 17.81 -8.75 -14.21
C ASP A 97 16.61 -8.35 -15.09
N PRO A 98 16.67 -8.62 -16.42
CA PRO A 98 15.58 -8.28 -17.33
C PRO A 98 14.27 -8.99 -17.02
N THR A 99 14.28 -10.18 -16.40
CA THR A 99 13.07 -10.90 -16.01
C THR A 99 12.33 -10.12 -14.93
N VAL A 100 13.04 -9.67 -13.92
CA VAL A 100 12.49 -8.89 -12.79
C VAL A 100 12.02 -7.53 -13.28
N THR A 101 12.88 -6.79 -13.98
CA THR A 101 12.56 -5.41 -14.41
C THR A 101 11.45 -5.34 -15.45
N ASN A 102 11.37 -6.30 -16.39
CA ASN A 102 10.28 -6.35 -17.36
C ASN A 102 8.94 -6.69 -16.71
N ALA A 103 8.91 -7.66 -15.80
CA ALA A 103 7.71 -8.01 -15.05
C ALA A 103 7.23 -6.85 -14.17
N ALA A 104 8.14 -6.20 -13.44
CA ALA A 104 7.83 -5.01 -12.64
C ALA A 104 7.29 -3.85 -13.48
N ARG A 105 7.83 -3.64 -14.68
CA ARG A 105 7.36 -2.60 -15.61
C ARG A 105 5.93 -2.89 -16.11
N VAL A 106 5.63 -4.15 -16.42
CA VAL A 106 4.27 -4.57 -16.82
C VAL A 106 3.30 -4.37 -15.65
N ALA A 107 3.66 -4.81 -14.44
CA ALA A 107 2.84 -4.68 -13.25
C ALA A 107 2.58 -3.20 -12.86
N ALA A 108 3.60 -2.34 -12.95
CA ALA A 108 3.43 -0.91 -12.71
C ALA A 108 2.46 -0.24 -13.71
N ARG A 109 2.51 -0.63 -14.99
CA ARG A 109 1.54 -0.17 -15.99
C ARG A 109 0.14 -0.71 -15.71
N GLU A 110 0.02 -2.00 -15.37
CA GLU A 110 -1.26 -2.60 -14.97
C GLU A 110 -1.90 -1.84 -13.80
N ALA A 111 -1.13 -1.53 -12.74
CA ALA A 111 -1.62 -0.71 -11.64
C ALA A 111 -2.13 0.66 -12.13
N ARG A 112 -1.37 1.31 -13.03
CA ARG A 112 -1.80 2.57 -13.66
C ARG A 112 -3.10 2.41 -14.44
N ASP A 113 -3.23 1.36 -15.25
CA ASP A 113 -4.41 1.09 -16.07
C ASP A 113 -5.66 0.84 -15.22
N PHE A 114 -5.50 0.30 -14.01
CA PHE A 114 -6.57 0.16 -13.01
C PHE A 114 -6.88 1.46 -12.22
N GLY A 115 -6.27 2.58 -12.62
CA GLY A 115 -6.56 3.89 -12.02
C GLY A 115 -5.67 4.27 -10.83
N THR A 116 -4.59 3.56 -10.57
CA THR A 116 -3.62 3.91 -9.52
C THR A 116 -2.77 5.11 -9.97
N ALA A 117 -2.67 6.14 -9.13
CA ALA A 117 -1.80 7.31 -9.29
C ALA A 117 -0.62 7.30 -8.31
N GLY A 118 -0.84 6.78 -7.12
CA GLY A 118 0.15 6.70 -6.05
C GLY A 118 0.44 5.26 -5.63
N ILE A 119 1.72 4.97 -5.28
CA ILE A 119 2.13 3.60 -4.92
C ILE A 119 3.19 3.61 -3.81
N GLY A 120 3.02 2.70 -2.84
CA GLY A 120 4.04 2.27 -1.90
C GLY A 120 4.52 0.88 -2.28
N ASP A 121 5.78 0.74 -2.64
CA ASP A 121 6.32 -0.52 -3.15
C ASP A 121 7.47 -1.01 -2.29
N ILE A 122 7.43 -2.27 -1.92
CA ILE A 122 8.48 -2.94 -1.16
C ILE A 122 9.43 -3.60 -2.14
N SER A 123 10.72 -3.35 -2.01
CA SER A 123 11.73 -3.90 -2.92
C SER A 123 13.05 -4.18 -2.20
N ASN A 124 13.56 -5.38 -2.34
CA ASN A 124 14.90 -5.74 -1.86
C ASN A 124 15.99 -5.32 -2.85
N SER A 125 15.67 -5.21 -4.14
CA SER A 125 16.62 -4.90 -5.22
C SER A 125 16.55 -3.45 -5.70
N LEU A 126 15.53 -2.67 -5.30
CA LEU A 126 15.20 -1.35 -5.81
C LEU A 126 15.01 -1.28 -7.34
N ALA A 127 14.82 -2.44 -8.00
CA ALA A 127 14.60 -2.56 -9.44
C ALA A 127 13.35 -1.81 -9.93
N THR A 128 12.40 -1.57 -9.01
CA THR A 128 11.06 -1.05 -9.31
C THR A 128 11.02 0.48 -9.44
N VAL A 129 12.00 1.20 -8.93
CA VAL A 129 12.02 2.68 -8.89
C VAL A 129 11.80 3.29 -10.28
N GLU A 130 12.59 2.86 -11.27
CA GLU A 130 12.47 3.36 -12.64
C GLU A 130 11.18 2.86 -13.31
N CYS A 131 10.74 1.63 -13.00
CA CYS A 131 9.51 1.06 -13.54
C CYS A 131 8.28 1.86 -13.10
N ILE A 132 8.20 2.23 -11.83
CA ILE A 132 7.14 3.05 -11.24
C ILE A 132 7.13 4.44 -11.87
N ARG A 133 8.30 5.10 -11.93
CA ARG A 133 8.44 6.42 -12.56
C ARG A 133 8.03 6.39 -14.04
N ALA A 134 8.48 5.39 -14.80
CA ALA A 134 8.17 5.25 -16.22
C ALA A 134 6.69 4.95 -16.50
N ALA A 135 5.98 4.35 -15.55
CA ALA A 135 4.53 4.16 -15.61
C ALA A 135 3.72 5.43 -15.26
N GLY A 136 4.38 6.53 -14.91
CA GLY A 136 3.72 7.77 -14.48
C GLY A 136 3.15 7.74 -13.06
N LEU A 137 3.53 6.76 -12.26
CA LEU A 137 3.15 6.63 -10.86
C LEU A 137 4.03 7.49 -9.96
N ARG A 138 3.50 7.88 -8.80
CA ARG A 138 4.21 8.64 -7.78
C ARG A 138 4.16 7.90 -6.44
N GLY A 139 5.20 8.02 -5.63
CA GLY A 139 5.16 7.39 -4.31
C GLY A 139 6.52 7.14 -3.67
N ILE A 140 6.60 6.01 -2.96
CA ILE A 140 7.82 5.58 -2.28
C ILE A 140 8.13 4.14 -2.64
N VAL A 141 9.40 3.84 -2.92
CA VAL A 141 9.95 2.49 -2.88
C VAL A 141 10.69 2.32 -1.55
N PHE A 142 10.27 1.35 -0.80
CA PHE A 142 10.86 0.97 0.48
C PHE A 142 11.92 -0.11 0.24
N HIS A 143 13.19 0.24 0.47
CA HIS A 143 14.27 -0.75 0.46
C HIS A 143 14.11 -1.66 1.68
N GLU A 144 13.61 -2.84 1.46
CA GLU A 144 13.33 -3.78 2.51
C GLU A 144 14.58 -4.53 2.96
N LEU A 145 14.82 -4.55 4.26
CA LEU A 145 15.95 -5.24 4.88
C LEU A 145 15.46 -6.37 5.78
N LEU A 146 16.11 -7.53 5.63
CA LEU A 146 15.94 -8.71 6.45
C LEU A 146 17.27 -9.06 7.12
N GLY A 147 17.20 -9.81 8.21
CA GLY A 147 18.41 -10.26 8.93
C GLY A 147 18.11 -10.55 10.39
N PHE A 148 17.32 -11.59 10.66
CA PHE A 148 16.98 -11.99 12.02
C PHE A 148 18.21 -12.53 12.78
N ASN A 149 19.13 -13.20 12.08
CA ASN A 149 20.39 -13.73 12.62
C ASN A 149 21.54 -12.70 12.66
N LEU A 150 21.33 -11.47 12.18
CA LEU A 150 22.35 -10.43 12.23
C LEU A 150 22.35 -9.75 13.61
N SER A 151 23.53 -9.58 14.18
CA SER A 151 23.73 -9.00 15.50
C SER A 151 24.10 -7.51 15.49
N ASN A 152 24.10 -6.88 14.30
CA ASN A 152 24.42 -5.47 14.13
C ASN A 152 23.63 -4.86 12.96
N GLY A 153 23.69 -3.54 12.84
CA GLY A 153 23.03 -2.78 11.78
C GLY A 153 23.91 -2.48 10.57
N GLN A 154 25.05 -3.14 10.39
CA GLN A 154 26.03 -2.80 9.34
C GLN A 154 25.42 -2.85 7.95
N SER A 155 24.53 -3.79 7.66
CA SER A 155 23.84 -3.90 6.36
C SER A 155 22.99 -2.67 6.02
N VAL A 156 22.52 -1.92 7.02
CA VAL A 156 21.77 -0.66 6.80
C VAL A 156 22.69 0.41 6.23
N GLU A 157 23.90 0.54 6.77
CA GLU A 157 24.92 1.48 6.29
C GLU A 157 25.46 1.06 4.93
N ASP A 158 25.81 -0.20 4.75
CA ASP A 158 26.38 -0.74 3.51
C ASP A 158 25.45 -0.55 2.30
N THR A 159 24.14 -0.52 2.52
CA THR A 159 23.15 -0.32 1.48
C THR A 159 22.78 1.14 1.21
N ARG A 160 23.29 2.10 2.00
CA ARG A 160 23.01 3.55 1.82
C ARG A 160 23.41 4.09 0.45
N PRO A 161 24.62 3.81 -0.11
CA PRO A 161 24.99 4.26 -1.45
C PRO A 161 24.06 3.71 -2.54
N TYR A 162 23.60 2.48 -2.37
CA TYR A 162 22.68 1.84 -3.29
C TYR A 162 21.30 2.53 -3.29
N ARG A 163 20.76 2.86 -2.13
CA ARG A 163 19.53 3.66 -2.00
C ARG A 163 19.67 5.05 -2.63
N ALA A 164 20.80 5.70 -2.44
CA ALA A 164 21.07 7.02 -3.03
C ALA A 164 21.06 6.98 -4.57
N THR A 165 21.67 5.95 -5.16
CA THR A 165 21.66 5.73 -6.61
C THR A 165 20.23 5.50 -7.12
N ALA A 166 19.45 4.65 -6.45
CA ALA A 166 18.06 4.37 -6.82
C ALA A 166 17.18 5.62 -6.68
N ALA A 167 17.36 6.42 -5.62
CA ALA A 167 16.61 7.67 -5.43
C ALA A 167 16.84 8.67 -6.57
N ALA A 168 18.07 8.74 -7.12
CA ALA A 168 18.37 9.59 -8.27
C ALA A 168 17.58 9.16 -9.52
N LEU A 169 17.33 7.87 -9.71
CA LEU A 169 16.50 7.35 -10.81
C LEU A 169 15.01 7.71 -10.65
N GLY A 170 14.53 7.84 -9.41
CA GLY A 170 13.15 8.19 -9.10
C GLY A 170 12.78 9.63 -9.40
N GLY A 171 13.74 10.54 -9.36
CA GLY A 171 13.52 11.98 -9.53
C GLY A 171 12.50 12.53 -8.51
N ASP A 172 11.65 13.46 -8.94
CA ASP A 172 10.62 14.07 -8.10
C ASP A 172 9.36 13.19 -7.93
N ALA A 173 9.26 12.09 -8.68
CA ALA A 173 8.07 11.25 -8.70
C ALA A 173 8.13 10.12 -7.67
N VAL A 174 9.30 9.48 -7.54
CA VAL A 174 9.46 8.28 -6.71
C VAL A 174 10.61 8.48 -5.74
N ARG A 175 10.27 8.51 -4.46
CA ARG A 175 11.24 8.59 -3.37
C ARG A 175 11.67 7.20 -2.94
N VAL A 176 12.82 7.09 -2.30
CA VAL A 176 13.33 5.85 -1.72
C VAL A 176 13.47 6.03 -0.21
N SER A 177 13.00 5.05 0.55
CA SER A 177 13.18 4.95 1.99
C SER A 177 13.71 3.56 2.35
N VAL A 178 14.02 3.33 3.62
CA VAL A 178 14.38 2.01 4.16
C VAL A 178 13.22 1.45 4.99
N ALA A 179 13.04 0.13 4.95
CA ALA A 179 12.01 -0.56 5.71
C ALA A 179 12.54 -1.87 6.32
N PRO A 180 12.19 -2.21 7.56
CA PRO A 180 12.35 -3.57 8.07
C PRO A 180 11.23 -4.45 7.51
N HIS A 181 11.53 -5.72 7.20
CA HIS A 181 10.53 -6.65 6.70
C HIS A 181 9.43 -6.94 7.75
N ALA A 182 9.74 -7.65 8.82
CA ALA A 182 8.76 -8.08 9.83
C ALA A 182 9.43 -8.42 11.18
N PRO A 183 8.69 -8.49 12.30
CA PRO A 183 9.20 -8.80 13.62
C PRO A 183 9.96 -10.14 13.72
N TYR A 184 9.56 -11.13 12.95
CA TYR A 184 10.16 -12.47 12.93
C TYR A 184 11.37 -12.61 12.00
N SER A 185 11.69 -11.61 11.21
CA SER A 185 12.74 -11.68 10.17
C SER A 185 13.80 -10.60 10.28
N VAL A 186 13.68 -9.70 11.26
CA VAL A 186 14.62 -8.60 11.53
C VAL A 186 15.03 -8.62 13.00
N SER A 187 16.35 -8.55 13.26
CA SER A 187 16.85 -8.52 14.63
C SER A 187 16.57 -7.19 15.33
N PRO A 188 16.51 -7.17 16.68
CA PRO A 188 16.34 -5.94 17.45
C PRO A 188 17.40 -4.87 17.12
N GLU A 189 18.64 -5.29 16.88
CA GLU A 189 19.75 -4.42 16.53
C GLU A 189 19.54 -3.77 15.15
N MET A 190 19.07 -4.55 14.18
CA MET A 190 18.73 -4.02 12.86
C MET A 190 17.53 -3.08 12.91
N PHE A 191 16.50 -3.39 13.69
CA PHE A 191 15.36 -2.47 13.86
C PHE A 191 15.82 -1.09 14.35
N ARG A 192 16.71 -1.06 15.38
CA ARG A 192 17.26 0.21 15.89
C ARG A 192 18.07 0.94 14.82
N ALA A 193 18.97 0.23 14.13
CA ALA A 193 19.77 0.82 13.06
C ALA A 193 18.91 1.37 11.90
N ILE A 194 17.86 0.65 11.52
CA ILE A 194 16.90 1.12 10.51
C ILE A 194 16.16 2.37 11.01
N ARG A 195 15.75 2.42 12.27
CA ARG A 195 15.10 3.60 12.86
C ARG A 195 16.04 4.82 12.86
N ASP A 196 17.30 4.62 13.21
CA ASP A 196 18.31 5.67 13.19
C ASP A 196 18.54 6.20 11.77
N GLU A 197 18.60 5.31 10.77
CA GLU A 197 18.70 5.67 9.36
C GLU A 197 17.48 6.47 8.88
N ILE A 198 16.25 6.05 9.24
CA ILE A 198 15.01 6.77 8.91
C ILE A 198 15.04 8.18 9.54
N ASN A 199 15.47 8.30 10.79
CA ASN A 199 15.50 9.59 11.48
C ASN A 199 16.52 10.55 10.87
N ALA A 200 17.62 10.03 10.33
CA ALA A 200 18.65 10.80 9.62
C ALA A 200 18.28 11.12 8.15
N SER A 201 17.30 10.41 7.58
CA SER A 201 16.89 10.56 6.17
C SER A 201 15.98 11.77 5.95
N ALA A 202 15.99 12.31 4.73
CA ALA A 202 14.98 13.27 4.27
C ALA A 202 13.59 12.62 4.09
N VAL A 203 13.54 11.33 3.75
CA VAL A 203 12.31 10.53 3.63
C VAL A 203 12.17 9.69 4.90
N ARG A 204 11.33 10.16 5.85
CA ARG A 204 11.18 9.56 7.18
C ARG A 204 9.99 8.59 7.28
N ILE A 205 9.40 8.21 6.16
CA ILE A 205 8.28 7.27 6.09
C ILE A 205 8.86 5.86 5.95
N THR A 206 8.33 4.91 6.70
CA THR A 206 8.73 3.51 6.63
C THR A 206 7.52 2.58 6.61
N SER A 207 7.75 1.31 6.26
CA SER A 207 6.73 0.27 6.22
C SER A 207 7.24 -0.98 6.92
N VAL A 208 6.34 -1.75 7.55
CA VAL A 208 6.69 -3.01 8.22
C VAL A 208 5.47 -3.93 8.22
N HIS A 209 5.67 -5.21 7.91
CA HIS A 209 4.64 -6.26 8.03
C HIS A 209 4.47 -6.63 9.51
N VAL A 210 3.23 -6.60 10.02
CA VAL A 210 2.97 -6.77 11.46
C VAL A 210 1.64 -7.48 11.68
N GLY A 211 1.67 -8.51 12.52
CA GLY A 211 0.47 -9.23 12.93
C GLY A 211 -0.25 -9.87 11.76
N GLU A 212 0.50 -10.37 10.80
CA GLU A 212 -0.06 -11.00 9.62
C GLU A 212 -0.58 -12.41 9.93
N SER A 213 0.18 -13.21 10.68
CA SER A 213 -0.17 -14.59 10.99
C SER A 213 -0.19 -14.88 12.49
N ASP A 214 -0.99 -15.87 12.92
CA ASP A 214 -0.99 -16.37 14.30
C ASP A 214 0.41 -16.82 14.74
N GLY A 215 1.15 -17.46 13.83
CA GLY A 215 2.51 -17.90 14.09
C GLY A 215 3.46 -16.77 14.45
N GLU A 216 3.27 -15.55 13.92
CA GLU A 216 4.07 -14.37 14.34
C GLU A 216 3.79 -14.02 15.81
N VAL A 217 2.51 -14.05 16.20
CA VAL A 217 2.10 -13.78 17.58
C VAL A 217 2.69 -14.81 18.54
N GLU A 218 2.58 -16.11 18.22
CA GLU A 218 3.15 -17.21 19.00
C GLU A 218 4.67 -17.09 19.11
N PHE A 219 5.34 -16.80 18.00
CA PHE A 219 6.80 -16.66 17.96
C PHE A 219 7.30 -15.53 18.86
N LEU A 220 6.66 -14.37 18.86
CA LEU A 220 7.04 -13.24 19.69
C LEU A 220 6.65 -13.45 21.17
N HIS A 221 5.55 -14.16 21.43
CA HIS A 221 5.06 -14.37 22.78
C HIS A 221 5.95 -15.35 23.56
N ASP A 222 6.19 -16.54 23.01
CA ASP A 222 6.90 -17.61 23.72
C ASP A 222 7.90 -18.43 22.87
N GLY A 223 8.10 -18.04 21.61
CA GLY A 223 9.02 -18.72 20.70
C GLY A 223 8.45 -20.00 20.09
N SER A 224 7.18 -20.26 20.26
CA SER A 224 6.49 -21.42 19.68
C SER A 224 6.02 -21.17 18.23
N GLY A 225 5.17 -22.06 17.74
CA GLY A 225 4.61 -21.96 16.41
C GLY A 225 5.57 -22.40 15.29
N PRO A 226 5.22 -22.10 14.03
CA PRO A 226 5.96 -22.61 12.88
C PRO A 226 7.26 -21.86 12.56
N TRP A 227 7.44 -20.64 13.07
CA TRP A 227 8.56 -19.77 12.72
C TRP A 227 9.94 -20.31 13.08
N PRO A 228 10.20 -20.94 14.27
CA PRO A 228 11.52 -21.48 14.59
C PRO A 228 12.01 -22.49 13.54
N ALA A 229 11.14 -23.40 13.11
CA ALA A 229 11.47 -24.39 12.09
C ALA A 229 11.68 -23.75 10.71
N LEU A 230 10.88 -22.76 10.34
CA LEU A 230 11.03 -22.05 9.07
C LEU A 230 12.34 -21.24 9.05
N LEU A 231 12.67 -20.50 10.10
CA LEU A 231 13.91 -19.74 10.21
C LEU A 231 15.14 -20.64 10.12
N GLN A 232 15.08 -21.83 10.74
CA GLN A 232 16.14 -22.84 10.60
C GLN A 232 16.25 -23.34 9.15
N TRP A 233 15.12 -23.62 8.50
CA TRP A 233 15.08 -24.10 7.12
C TRP A 233 15.66 -23.09 6.11
N VAL A 234 15.40 -21.77 6.30
CA VAL A 234 15.96 -20.70 5.44
C VAL A 234 17.37 -20.27 5.86
N GLY A 235 17.95 -20.83 6.94
CA GLY A 235 19.28 -20.47 7.44
C GLY A 235 19.33 -19.10 8.12
N ALA A 236 18.20 -18.61 8.62
CA ALA A 236 18.10 -17.31 9.31
C ALA A 236 17.84 -17.43 10.82
N ALA A 237 17.90 -18.63 11.39
CA ALA A 237 17.75 -18.85 12.82
C ALA A 237 18.83 -18.09 13.62
N ARG A 238 18.41 -17.48 14.73
CA ARG A 238 19.31 -16.75 15.64
C ARG A 238 19.57 -17.59 16.89
N GLU A 239 20.82 -17.91 17.12
CA GLU A 239 21.24 -18.61 18.33
C GLU A 239 21.04 -17.74 19.56
N GLY A 240 20.56 -18.34 20.66
CA GLY A 240 20.32 -17.63 21.91
C GLY A 240 19.22 -16.58 21.90
N TRP A 241 18.39 -16.54 20.86
CA TRP A 241 17.23 -15.63 20.84
C TRP A 241 16.21 -16.01 21.90
N THR A 242 15.75 -15.00 22.65
CA THR A 242 14.70 -15.15 23.66
C THR A 242 13.48 -14.36 23.21
N PRO A 243 12.28 -14.99 23.20
CA PRO A 243 11.03 -14.29 22.87
C PRO A 243 10.81 -13.10 23.80
N PRO A 244 10.36 -11.95 23.27
CA PRO A 244 10.13 -10.76 24.08
C PRO A 244 8.93 -10.88 25.04
N GLY A 245 8.04 -11.88 24.87
CA GLY A 245 6.81 -12.04 25.63
C GLY A 245 5.77 -10.97 25.31
N LEU A 246 5.83 -10.38 24.12
CA LEU A 246 5.01 -9.23 23.70
C LEU A 246 4.23 -9.56 22.42
N GLY A 247 3.13 -8.83 22.19
CA GLY A 247 2.48 -8.81 20.88
C GLY A 247 3.33 -8.06 19.85
N PRO A 248 3.04 -8.23 18.53
CA PRO A 248 3.83 -7.63 17.47
C PRO A 248 3.94 -6.10 17.53
N VAL A 249 2.85 -5.41 17.84
CA VAL A 249 2.83 -3.92 17.96
C VAL A 249 3.61 -3.49 19.20
N GLU A 250 3.40 -4.13 20.33
CA GLU A 250 4.08 -3.83 21.59
C GLU A 250 5.59 -4.07 21.49
N TYR A 251 5.99 -5.10 20.76
CA TYR A 251 7.39 -5.38 20.48
C TYR A 251 8.04 -4.27 19.64
N LEU A 252 7.44 -3.87 18.52
CA LEU A 252 7.95 -2.78 17.68
C LEU A 252 7.96 -1.43 18.43
N ASP A 253 6.95 -1.18 19.26
CA ASP A 253 6.88 0.02 20.10
C ASP A 253 8.04 0.06 21.11
N SER A 254 8.37 -1.08 21.75
CA SER A 254 9.52 -1.21 22.66
C SER A 254 10.86 -0.95 21.98
N LEU A 255 10.95 -1.14 20.66
CA LEU A 255 12.13 -0.86 19.85
C LEU A 255 12.16 0.57 19.29
N GLY A 256 11.11 1.38 19.56
CA GLY A 256 10.98 2.73 19.03
C GLY A 256 10.68 2.80 17.53
N MET A 257 10.17 1.70 16.95
CA MET A 257 9.91 1.61 15.51
C MET A 257 8.62 2.30 15.06
N LEU A 258 7.68 2.55 15.97
CA LEU A 258 6.36 3.06 15.61
C LEU A 258 6.23 4.56 15.85
N ASP A 259 5.80 5.29 14.83
CA ASP A 259 5.38 6.68 14.88
C ASP A 259 4.30 6.96 13.81
N GLU A 260 3.86 8.22 13.69
CA GLU A 260 2.85 8.65 12.71
C GLU A 260 3.26 8.48 11.23
N ARG A 261 4.54 8.17 10.98
CA ARG A 261 5.12 7.97 9.64
C ARG A 261 5.35 6.49 9.33
N THR A 262 4.87 5.60 10.20
CA THR A 262 5.01 4.15 10.01
C THR A 262 3.75 3.57 9.39
N LEU A 263 3.91 2.86 8.26
CA LEU A 263 2.88 2.01 7.66
C LEU A 263 2.99 0.62 8.27
N VAL A 264 1.97 0.20 9.00
CA VAL A 264 1.84 -1.13 9.61
C VAL A 264 0.98 -1.98 8.70
N VAL A 265 1.56 -2.97 8.03
CA VAL A 265 0.89 -3.73 6.98
C VAL A 265 0.28 -5.01 7.52
N HIS A 266 -0.87 -5.39 6.98
CA HIS A 266 -1.75 -6.51 7.28
C HIS A 266 -2.59 -6.36 8.54
N GLY A 267 -2.03 -6.50 9.73
CA GLY A 267 -2.72 -6.35 10.99
C GLY A 267 -3.81 -7.39 11.28
N VAL A 268 -3.81 -8.54 10.58
CA VAL A 268 -4.88 -9.55 10.62
C VAL A 268 -5.11 -10.08 12.03
N GLN A 269 -4.01 -10.33 12.75
CA GLN A 269 -4.01 -10.97 14.07
C GLN A 269 -3.86 -9.97 15.24
N LEU A 270 -4.01 -8.66 14.97
CA LEU A 270 -3.84 -7.65 16.02
C LEU A 270 -5.00 -7.64 17.01
N ALA A 271 -4.66 -7.58 18.29
CA ALA A 271 -5.63 -7.37 19.37
C ALA A 271 -6.19 -5.93 19.36
N ASP A 272 -7.37 -5.72 19.94
CA ASP A 272 -8.00 -4.40 20.02
C ASP A 272 -7.13 -3.38 20.77
N ALA A 273 -6.36 -3.83 21.77
CA ALA A 273 -5.42 -2.97 22.48
C ALA A 273 -4.31 -2.45 21.56
N SER A 274 -3.73 -3.33 20.74
CA SER A 274 -2.71 -3.01 19.75
C SER A 274 -3.26 -2.05 18.68
N LEU A 275 -4.50 -2.28 18.19
CA LEU A 275 -5.17 -1.37 17.25
C LEU A 275 -5.36 0.03 17.85
N ARG A 276 -5.83 0.12 19.11
CA ARG A 276 -5.94 1.42 19.82
C ARG A 276 -4.58 2.08 20.04
N ARG A 277 -3.54 1.29 20.27
CA ARG A 277 -2.17 1.82 20.37
C ARG A 277 -1.72 2.45 19.04
N LEU A 278 -1.91 1.75 17.91
CA LEU A 278 -1.62 2.30 16.58
C LEU A 278 -2.39 3.59 16.30
N ALA A 279 -3.69 3.64 16.67
CA ALA A 279 -4.49 4.85 16.55
C ALA A 279 -3.92 6.02 17.37
N SER A 280 -3.49 5.76 18.61
CA SER A 280 -2.92 6.79 19.51
C SER A 280 -1.57 7.32 19.02
N ILE A 281 -0.76 6.49 18.37
CA ILE A 281 0.53 6.86 17.76
C ILE A 281 0.29 7.66 16.47
N GLY A 282 -0.86 7.47 15.82
CA GLY A 282 -1.17 8.06 14.52
C GLY A 282 -0.59 7.28 13.34
N ALA A 283 -0.09 6.06 13.56
CA ALA A 283 0.37 5.16 12.50
C ALA A 283 -0.75 4.82 11.52
N THR A 284 -0.39 4.45 10.29
CA THR A 284 -1.36 4.02 9.28
C THR A 284 -1.31 2.51 9.13
N LEU A 285 -2.46 1.84 9.32
CA LEU A 285 -2.60 0.42 9.01
C LEU A 285 -2.92 0.27 7.53
N VAL A 286 -2.19 -0.60 6.83
CA VAL A 286 -2.44 -0.94 5.43
C VAL A 286 -3.00 -2.36 5.37
N THR A 287 -4.24 -2.50 4.91
CA THR A 287 -4.88 -3.82 4.76
C THR A 287 -4.79 -4.31 3.32
N CYS A 288 -4.57 -5.62 3.15
CA CYS A 288 -4.47 -6.31 1.85
C CYS A 288 -5.42 -7.52 1.83
N PRO A 289 -6.75 -7.31 1.80
CA PRO A 289 -7.73 -8.37 2.07
C PRO A 289 -7.61 -9.60 1.18
N ARG A 290 -7.36 -9.42 -0.11
CA ARG A 290 -7.27 -10.52 -1.07
C ARG A 290 -5.99 -11.34 -0.86
N SER A 291 -4.87 -10.66 -0.66
CA SER A 291 -3.59 -11.32 -0.36
C SER A 291 -3.67 -12.12 0.93
N ASN A 292 -4.21 -11.56 2.01
CA ASN A 292 -4.33 -12.26 3.30
C ASN A 292 -5.09 -13.59 3.19
N GLN A 293 -6.15 -13.64 2.38
CA GLN A 293 -6.86 -14.88 2.12
C GLN A 293 -6.03 -15.87 1.29
N TRP A 294 -5.31 -15.38 0.29
CA TRP A 294 -4.48 -16.22 -0.59
C TRP A 294 -3.35 -16.91 0.15
N VAL A 295 -2.67 -16.17 1.04
CA VAL A 295 -1.52 -16.70 1.80
C VAL A 295 -1.94 -17.55 3.02
N GLY A 296 -3.24 -17.66 3.29
CA GLY A 296 -3.79 -18.55 4.31
C GLY A 296 -3.77 -18.00 5.74
N VAL A 297 -3.67 -16.67 5.91
CA VAL A 297 -3.74 -16.03 7.25
C VAL A 297 -5.17 -15.61 7.64
N GLY A 298 -6.13 -15.77 6.73
CA GLY A 298 -7.53 -15.47 6.96
C GLY A 298 -7.94 -14.05 6.54
N ALA A 299 -9.20 -13.72 6.80
CA ALA A 299 -9.76 -12.42 6.47
C ALA A 299 -9.36 -11.37 7.51
N PRO A 300 -8.85 -10.19 7.09
CA PRO A 300 -8.54 -9.11 8.03
C PRO A 300 -9.82 -8.58 8.68
N PRO A 301 -9.80 -8.24 9.99
CA PRO A 301 -10.96 -7.73 10.72
C PRO A 301 -11.18 -6.24 10.44
N VAL A 302 -11.55 -5.90 9.20
CA VAL A 302 -11.61 -4.52 8.68
C VAL A 302 -12.51 -3.62 9.53
N GLU A 303 -13.68 -4.12 9.99
CA GLU A 303 -14.56 -3.34 10.88
C GLU A 303 -13.88 -2.93 12.19
N ARG A 304 -13.09 -3.85 12.79
CA ARG A 304 -12.34 -3.56 14.02
C ARG A 304 -11.28 -2.49 13.81
N PHE A 305 -10.66 -2.41 12.64
CA PHE A 305 -9.70 -1.37 12.32
C PHE A 305 -10.35 0.01 12.40
N TYR A 306 -11.49 0.18 11.74
CA TYR A 306 -12.23 1.45 11.77
C TYR A 306 -12.82 1.75 13.16
N ALA A 307 -13.32 0.74 13.86
CA ALA A 307 -13.87 0.90 15.22
C ALA A 307 -12.79 1.34 16.23
N ALA A 308 -11.56 0.89 16.07
CA ALA A 308 -10.43 1.30 16.90
C ALA A 308 -9.91 2.72 16.59
N GLY A 309 -10.40 3.36 15.52
CA GLY A 309 -9.99 4.70 15.11
C GLY A 309 -8.64 4.77 14.41
N VAL A 310 -8.09 3.64 13.94
CA VAL A 310 -6.84 3.62 13.17
C VAL A 310 -7.07 4.26 11.80
N LYS A 311 -6.06 4.97 11.28
CA LYS A 311 -6.01 5.36 9.87
C LYS A 311 -5.84 4.10 9.03
N VAL A 312 -6.79 3.80 8.15
CA VAL A 312 -6.75 2.60 7.31
C VAL A 312 -6.47 3.01 5.87
N ALA A 313 -5.37 2.52 5.32
CA ALA A 313 -5.07 2.54 3.89
C ALA A 313 -5.24 1.12 3.32
N VAL A 314 -5.23 0.99 2.00
CA VAL A 314 -5.34 -0.29 1.31
C VAL A 314 -4.16 -0.52 0.37
N GLY A 315 -3.71 -1.77 0.30
CA GLY A 315 -2.71 -2.26 -0.62
C GLY A 315 -3.16 -3.55 -1.30
N THR A 316 -2.57 -3.88 -2.42
CA THR A 316 -2.83 -5.16 -3.11
C THR A 316 -1.87 -6.26 -2.69
N ASP A 317 -0.72 -5.88 -2.12
CA ASP A 317 0.40 -6.79 -1.93
C ASP A 317 0.97 -7.30 -3.27
N SER A 318 1.54 -8.48 -3.31
CA SER A 318 2.29 -9.06 -4.42
C SER A 318 1.39 -9.79 -5.44
N LEU A 319 1.74 -9.74 -6.72
CA LEU A 319 1.16 -10.64 -7.74
C LEU A 319 1.51 -12.13 -7.53
N THR A 320 2.23 -12.48 -6.47
CA THR A 320 2.38 -13.86 -5.99
C THR A 320 1.25 -14.28 -5.05
N SER A 321 0.48 -13.32 -4.54
CA SER A 321 -0.62 -13.53 -3.57
C SER A 321 -1.94 -12.88 -3.97
N VAL A 322 -2.01 -12.28 -5.18
CA VAL A 322 -3.24 -11.80 -5.81
C VAL A 322 -3.20 -12.00 -7.32
N GLU A 323 -4.35 -11.98 -7.96
CA GLU A 323 -4.48 -12.16 -9.41
C GLU A 323 -4.09 -10.90 -10.19
N ASP A 324 -4.38 -9.71 -9.62
CA ASP A 324 -4.18 -8.41 -10.23
C ASP A 324 -3.93 -7.29 -9.19
N LEU A 325 -3.47 -6.11 -9.64
CA LEU A 325 -3.22 -4.94 -8.80
C LEU A 325 -4.41 -3.97 -8.76
N ASN A 326 -5.64 -4.48 -8.83
CA ASN A 326 -6.87 -3.71 -8.91
C ASN A 326 -7.38 -3.30 -7.51
N LEU A 327 -7.23 -2.02 -7.15
CA LEU A 327 -7.71 -1.49 -5.87
C LEU A 327 -9.25 -1.49 -5.74
N PHE A 328 -10.01 -1.45 -6.83
CA PHE A 328 -11.46 -1.60 -6.74
C PHE A 328 -11.85 -3.03 -6.32
N ALA A 329 -11.05 -4.04 -6.67
CA ALA A 329 -11.23 -5.39 -6.16
C ALA A 329 -10.93 -5.49 -4.65
N GLU A 330 -9.91 -4.77 -4.16
CA GLU A 330 -9.64 -4.66 -2.72
C GLU A 330 -10.77 -3.92 -1.98
N LEU A 331 -11.27 -2.80 -2.53
CA LEU A 331 -12.41 -2.07 -1.97
C LEU A 331 -13.65 -2.96 -1.87
N LYS A 332 -13.92 -3.76 -2.89
CA LYS A 332 -15.02 -4.74 -2.88
C LYS A 332 -14.84 -5.80 -1.79
N ALA A 333 -13.63 -6.29 -1.59
CA ALA A 333 -13.31 -7.22 -0.52
C ALA A 333 -13.46 -6.54 0.86
N MET A 334 -12.97 -5.31 1.04
CA MET A 334 -13.18 -4.52 2.26
C MET A 334 -14.66 -4.30 2.55
N ARG A 335 -15.48 -3.96 1.53
CA ARG A 335 -16.93 -3.77 1.69
C ARG A 335 -17.61 -5.04 2.17
N ALA A 336 -17.22 -6.21 1.65
CA ALA A 336 -17.76 -7.50 2.10
C ALA A 336 -17.41 -7.82 3.56
N LEU A 337 -16.19 -7.43 3.99
CA LEU A 337 -15.68 -7.66 5.36
C LEU A 337 -16.15 -6.59 6.36
N ALA A 338 -16.61 -5.44 5.89
CA ALA A 338 -16.97 -4.30 6.74
C ALA A 338 -18.27 -3.62 6.24
N PRO A 339 -19.41 -4.34 6.26
CA PRO A 339 -20.68 -3.83 5.76
C PRO A 339 -21.22 -2.64 6.57
N SER A 340 -20.84 -2.46 7.82
CA SER A 340 -21.26 -1.33 8.66
C SER A 340 -20.43 -0.05 8.45
N VAL A 341 -19.26 -0.15 7.83
CA VAL A 341 -18.39 1.01 7.57
C VAL A 341 -18.95 1.85 6.41
N PRO A 342 -19.12 3.17 6.55
CA PRO A 342 -19.58 4.02 5.45
C PRO A 342 -18.68 3.88 4.21
N ALA A 343 -19.28 3.78 3.00
CA ALA A 343 -18.57 3.62 1.73
C ALA A 343 -17.49 4.69 1.54
N ARG A 344 -17.77 5.93 1.90
CA ARG A 344 -16.82 7.03 1.90
C ARG A 344 -15.51 6.71 2.64
N ARG A 345 -15.60 6.08 3.82
CA ARG A 345 -14.41 5.72 4.60
C ARG A 345 -13.55 4.69 3.89
N LEU A 346 -14.18 3.75 3.16
CA LEU A 346 -13.46 2.80 2.32
C LEU A 346 -12.78 3.49 1.13
N LEU A 347 -13.47 4.43 0.47
CA LEU A 347 -12.87 5.24 -0.62
C LEU A 347 -11.70 6.09 -0.12
N GLU A 348 -11.81 6.68 1.08
CA GLU A 348 -10.72 7.42 1.71
C GLU A 348 -9.47 6.54 1.88
N SER A 349 -9.62 5.25 2.18
CA SER A 349 -8.49 4.31 2.32
C SER A 349 -7.72 4.08 1.04
N ALA A 350 -8.41 4.05 -0.11
CA ALA A 350 -7.80 3.88 -1.43
C ALA A 350 -7.38 5.20 -2.09
N THR A 351 -7.50 6.33 -1.38
CA THR A 351 -7.24 7.67 -1.93
C THR A 351 -6.47 8.53 -0.94
N ARG A 352 -7.17 9.36 -0.15
CA ARG A 352 -6.59 10.34 0.77
C ARG A 352 -5.67 9.72 1.81
N VAL A 353 -6.11 8.68 2.51
CA VAL A 353 -5.32 8.09 3.60
C VAL A 353 -4.03 7.46 3.07
N GLY A 354 -4.11 6.72 1.96
CA GLY A 354 -2.91 6.18 1.30
C GLY A 354 -1.96 7.29 0.82
N ALA A 355 -2.49 8.39 0.25
CA ALA A 355 -1.68 9.52 -0.20
C ALA A 355 -0.97 10.24 0.96
N GLU A 356 -1.66 10.45 2.08
CA GLU A 356 -1.10 11.03 3.30
C GLU A 356 0.00 10.12 3.88
N ALA A 357 -0.28 8.81 4.00
CA ALA A 357 0.66 7.82 4.52
C ALA A 357 1.96 7.73 3.69
N LEU A 358 1.83 7.81 2.37
CA LEU A 358 2.98 7.85 1.46
C LEU A 358 3.58 9.26 1.30
N GLY A 359 3.09 10.29 2.02
CA GLY A 359 3.58 11.67 1.96
C GLY A 359 3.46 12.31 0.57
N VAL A 360 2.48 11.87 -0.24
CA VAL A 360 2.11 12.47 -1.53
C VAL A 360 0.76 13.19 -1.48
N GLY A 361 0.21 13.37 -0.28
CA GLY A 361 -1.10 14.00 -0.04
C GLY A 361 -1.20 15.46 -0.50
N GLY A 362 -0.08 16.15 -0.64
CA GLY A 362 -0.04 17.50 -1.24
C GLY A 362 -0.37 17.52 -2.74
N ASP A 363 -0.15 16.40 -3.42
CA ASP A 363 -0.36 16.27 -4.87
C ASP A 363 -1.55 15.37 -5.23
N LEU A 364 -1.82 14.32 -4.44
CA LEU A 364 -2.77 13.24 -4.75
C LEU A 364 -3.83 13.03 -3.65
N GLY A 365 -4.76 12.13 -3.91
CA GLY A 365 -5.70 11.57 -2.92
C GLY A 365 -7.02 12.31 -2.76
N THR A 366 -7.15 13.54 -3.26
CA THR A 366 -8.41 14.32 -3.27
C THR A 366 -8.51 15.20 -4.51
N ILE A 367 -9.74 15.64 -4.86
CA ILE A 367 -9.95 16.66 -5.89
C ILE A 367 -10.08 18.02 -5.19
N GLU A 368 -8.94 18.73 -5.07
CA GLU A 368 -8.86 20.04 -4.42
C GLU A 368 -7.94 20.97 -5.22
N ALA A 369 -8.20 22.27 -5.13
CA ALA A 369 -7.38 23.28 -5.80
C ALA A 369 -5.90 23.15 -5.37
N GLY A 370 -5.00 23.23 -6.34
CA GLY A 370 -3.55 23.10 -6.16
C GLY A 370 -3.02 21.68 -6.35
N LYS A 371 -3.85 20.63 -6.20
CA LYS A 371 -3.42 19.24 -6.41
C LYS A 371 -3.31 18.89 -7.89
N ARG A 372 -2.60 17.83 -8.21
CA ARG A 372 -2.44 17.34 -9.58
C ARG A 372 -3.78 16.85 -10.13
N ALA A 373 -4.01 17.09 -11.40
CA ALA A 373 -5.20 16.60 -12.10
C ALA A 373 -5.02 15.12 -12.55
N GLU A 374 -4.54 14.28 -11.65
CA GLU A 374 -4.46 12.82 -11.80
C GLU A 374 -5.81 12.24 -11.41
N LEU A 375 -6.76 12.25 -12.36
CA LEU A 375 -8.16 11.93 -12.14
C LEU A 375 -8.59 10.73 -12.98
N ILE A 376 -9.43 9.89 -12.40
CA ILE A 376 -10.10 8.79 -13.10
C ILE A 376 -11.60 9.06 -13.23
N ALA A 377 -12.18 8.63 -14.32
CA ALA A 377 -13.61 8.60 -14.58
C ALA A 377 -14.10 7.15 -14.55
N VAL A 378 -15.07 6.87 -13.69
CA VAL A 378 -15.69 5.55 -13.57
C VAL A 378 -17.08 5.60 -14.17
N GLY A 379 -17.33 4.77 -15.20
CA GLY A 379 -18.63 4.66 -15.85
C GLY A 379 -19.73 4.21 -14.90
N LEU A 380 -20.90 4.86 -14.96
CA LEU A 380 -22.02 4.58 -14.07
C LEU A 380 -23.23 4.05 -14.84
N PRO A 381 -23.94 3.03 -14.33
CA PRO A 381 -25.26 2.65 -14.87
C PRO A 381 -26.33 3.72 -14.59
N ASP A 382 -27.49 3.58 -15.22
CA ASP A 382 -28.57 4.60 -15.20
C ASP A 382 -29.22 4.78 -13.83
N ASP A 383 -29.17 3.80 -12.96
CA ASP A 383 -29.92 3.68 -11.72
C ASP A 383 -29.08 3.91 -10.45
N VAL A 384 -27.89 4.51 -10.57
CA VAL A 384 -27.03 4.76 -9.38
C VAL A 384 -27.65 5.87 -8.52
N VAL A 385 -28.07 5.47 -7.32
CA VAL A 385 -28.57 6.37 -6.27
C VAL A 385 -27.45 6.77 -5.30
N ASP A 386 -26.65 5.79 -4.85
CA ASP A 386 -25.50 5.99 -3.98
C ASP A 386 -24.22 5.71 -4.77
N VAL A 387 -23.54 6.79 -5.17
CA VAL A 387 -22.34 6.70 -5.99
C VAL A 387 -21.16 6.14 -5.20
N GLU A 388 -21.04 6.48 -3.89
CA GLU A 388 -19.93 5.99 -3.05
C GLU A 388 -20.06 4.48 -2.83
N GLU A 389 -21.27 3.98 -2.56
CA GLU A 389 -21.52 2.54 -2.44
C GLU A 389 -21.27 1.80 -3.77
N HIS A 390 -21.66 2.38 -4.91
CA HIS A 390 -21.36 1.81 -6.22
C HIS A 390 -19.84 1.66 -6.42
N LEU A 391 -19.08 2.71 -6.08
CA LEU A 391 -17.63 2.76 -6.28
C LEU A 391 -16.87 1.73 -5.43
N VAL A 392 -17.35 1.37 -4.24
CA VAL A 392 -16.68 0.37 -3.39
C VAL A 392 -17.14 -1.06 -3.62
N SER A 393 -18.23 -1.28 -4.39
CA SER A 393 -18.84 -2.61 -4.48
C SER A 393 -19.05 -3.15 -5.89
N ARG A 394 -19.11 -2.30 -6.92
CA ARG A 394 -19.63 -2.71 -8.26
C ARG A 394 -18.73 -2.36 -9.43
N VAL A 395 -17.66 -1.61 -9.25
CA VAL A 395 -16.76 -1.19 -10.34
C VAL A 395 -16.06 -2.39 -10.96
N ARG A 396 -16.05 -2.42 -12.30
CA ARG A 396 -15.30 -3.40 -13.09
C ARG A 396 -14.13 -2.69 -13.76
N THR A 397 -13.10 -3.40 -14.11
CA THR A 397 -11.88 -2.85 -14.74
C THR A 397 -12.18 -2.00 -15.97
N GLN A 398 -13.09 -2.45 -16.83
CA GLN A 398 -13.47 -1.72 -18.06
C GLN A 398 -14.25 -0.42 -17.83
N ASP A 399 -14.74 -0.22 -16.62
CA ASP A 399 -15.49 1.00 -16.27
C ASP A 399 -14.56 2.18 -15.93
N VAL A 400 -13.25 1.92 -15.76
CA VAL A 400 -12.25 2.91 -15.30
C VAL A 400 -11.47 3.49 -16.48
N GLN A 401 -11.39 4.81 -16.56
CA GLN A 401 -10.61 5.52 -17.57
C GLN A 401 -9.90 6.73 -16.95
N TRP A 402 -8.70 7.06 -17.42
CA TRP A 402 -8.03 8.31 -17.05
C TRP A 402 -8.71 9.51 -17.71
N VAL A 403 -8.92 10.57 -16.94
CA VAL A 403 -9.40 11.86 -17.51
C VAL A 403 -8.22 12.50 -18.23
N THR A 404 -8.35 12.71 -19.53
CA THR A 404 -7.35 13.45 -20.32
C THR A 404 -7.55 14.95 -20.09
N VAL A 405 -6.58 15.62 -19.45
CA VAL A 405 -6.62 17.02 -19.06
C VAL A 405 -5.57 17.87 -19.79
#